data_05dcf418f685b920dcc954ef4a0f01b9
#
_entry.id   05dcf418f685b920dcc954ef4a0f01b9
#
_cell.length_a   1.000
_cell.length_b   1.000
_cell.length_c   1.000
_cell.angle_alpha   90.00
_cell.angle_beta   90.00
_cell.angle_gamma   90.00
#
_symmetry.space_group_name_H-M   'P 1'
#
loop_
_entity.id
_entity.type
_entity.pdbx_description
1 polymer ?
#
loop_
_entity_poly.entity_id
_entity_poly.type
_entity_poly.pdbx_seq_one_letter_code
_entity_poly.pdbx_strand_id
1 'polypeptide(L)'
;MTIRPQPLMRTLAAAVLSLVIGAPAALADEPVTLTMYNGQHKEIGEAIAKAYEAKTGIHINIRKGSSNQLASQIIEEGARSPADIIYTEESPPLNNLGELGLLAKIDDATLNMLPKEYVGANGTWMGVTARTRVVVYNPKKIDEKDLPTTVMDFSGPEWDGRVGYVPTSGAFQEQAVAILKMHGREATEEWLTGLKAFGKTYTNNMVALKAVEKGEVTAVLVNNYYWYALERERGKLDSKLYYLADGDAGNLVTISGAGAVKASKHPKEAQALLNWMASEEGQRVITQTTAEYPLHKGMVSDRGLKPFEELRPPKISPADLGNAEEAIELEREIGLL
;
A
#
# COMPACT_ATOMS: atom_id res chain seq x y z
N MET A 1 -90.52 -58.29 36.41
CA MET A 1 -89.80 -57.08 36.60
C MET A 1 -88.59 -57.16 35.67
N THR A 2 -88.74 -56.62 34.49
CA THR A 2 -87.85 -56.84 33.34
C THR A 2 -86.97 -55.59 33.12
N ILE A 3 -85.68 -55.73 33.25
CA ILE A 3 -84.71 -54.66 33.03
C ILE A 3 -84.19 -54.78 31.58
N ARG A 4 -84.41 -53.77 30.75
CA ARG A 4 -83.91 -53.69 29.41
C ARG A 4 -82.46 -53.05 29.47
N PRO A 5 -81.52 -53.53 28.70
CA PRO A 5 -80.19 -52.85 28.56
C PRO A 5 -80.22 -51.74 27.49
N GLN A 6 -79.57 -50.62 27.78
CA GLN A 6 -79.34 -49.54 26.83
C GLN A 6 -78.08 -49.83 25.98
N PRO A 7 -78.00 -49.34 24.72
CA PRO A 7 -76.87 -49.53 23.85
C PRO A 7 -75.78 -48.44 24.11
N LEU A 8 -74.54 -48.88 24.21
CA LEU A 8 -73.35 -48.02 24.23
C LEU A 8 -73.09 -47.37 22.84
N MET A 9 -73.16 -46.08 22.76
CA MET A 9 -72.71 -45.34 21.62
C MET A 9 -71.16 -45.27 21.68
N ARG A 10 -70.48 -45.87 20.69
CA ARG A 10 -69.02 -45.70 20.46
C ARG A 10 -68.79 -44.45 19.64
N THR A 11 -68.21 -43.42 20.25
CA THR A 11 -67.71 -42.23 19.56
C THR A 11 -66.33 -42.56 18.97
N LEU A 12 -66.22 -42.57 17.64
CA LEU A 12 -64.94 -42.59 16.94
C LEU A 12 -64.34 -41.17 17.00
N ALA A 13 -63.20 -40.99 17.72
CA ALA A 13 -62.41 -39.81 17.63
C ALA A 13 -61.42 -39.95 16.45
N ALA A 14 -61.62 -39.18 15.38
CA ALA A 14 -60.69 -39.06 14.28
C ALA A 14 -59.54 -38.15 14.71
N ALA A 15 -58.35 -38.72 14.92
CA ALA A 15 -57.09 -37.96 15.13
C ALA A 15 -56.63 -37.43 13.79
N VAL A 16 -56.72 -36.11 13.59
CA VAL A 16 -56.10 -35.41 12.45
C VAL A 16 -54.60 -35.18 12.78
N LEU A 17 -53.76 -35.98 12.16
CA LEU A 17 -52.32 -35.85 12.25
C LEU A 17 -51.86 -34.67 11.32
N SER A 18 -51.71 -33.46 11.89
CA SER A 18 -51.21 -32.32 11.17
C SER A 18 -49.68 -32.50 10.91
N LEU A 19 -49.31 -32.83 9.68
CA LEU A 19 -47.92 -32.88 9.22
C LEU A 19 -47.42 -31.44 9.10
N VAL A 20 -46.70 -30.93 10.10
CA VAL A 20 -45.96 -29.67 10.00
C VAL A 20 -44.72 -29.93 9.14
N ILE A 21 -44.80 -29.57 7.85
CA ILE A 21 -43.67 -29.52 6.96
C ILE A 21 -42.86 -28.31 7.42
N GLY A 22 -41.84 -28.53 8.27
CA GLY A 22 -40.87 -27.54 8.62
C GLY A 22 -40.09 -27.17 7.34
N ALA A 23 -40.27 -25.95 6.82
CA ALA A 23 -39.35 -25.37 5.83
C ALA A 23 -37.95 -25.38 6.45
N PRO A 24 -36.92 -25.82 5.74
CA PRO A 24 -35.55 -25.67 6.23
C PRO A 24 -35.31 -24.18 6.47
N ALA A 25 -35.05 -23.83 7.73
CA ALA A 25 -34.50 -22.50 8.04
C ALA A 25 -33.22 -22.37 7.21
N ALA A 26 -33.22 -21.47 6.23
CA ALA A 26 -31.99 -21.06 5.58
C ALA A 26 -31.06 -20.61 6.71
N LEU A 27 -30.01 -21.38 6.96
CA LEU A 27 -28.91 -20.94 7.80
C LEU A 27 -28.45 -19.64 7.14
N ALA A 28 -28.75 -18.51 7.78
CA ALA A 28 -28.16 -17.26 7.38
C ALA A 28 -26.63 -17.49 7.49
N ASP A 29 -25.89 -17.40 6.38
CA ASP A 29 -24.46 -17.45 6.39
C ASP A 29 -23.98 -16.44 7.42
N GLU A 30 -23.07 -16.86 8.30
CA GLU A 30 -22.46 -15.93 9.26
C GLU A 30 -21.86 -14.75 8.49
N PRO A 31 -22.01 -13.51 8.99
CA PRO A 31 -21.51 -12.35 8.29
C PRO A 31 -20.00 -12.50 8.07
N VAL A 32 -19.57 -12.47 6.82
CA VAL A 32 -18.16 -12.60 6.47
C VAL A 32 -17.39 -11.41 7.03
N THR A 33 -16.29 -11.70 7.70
CA THR A 33 -15.31 -10.70 8.17
C THR A 33 -13.97 -10.97 7.52
N LEU A 34 -13.42 -9.99 6.79
CA LEU A 34 -12.10 -10.07 6.20
C LEU A 34 -11.03 -9.57 7.17
N THR A 35 -9.84 -10.15 7.10
CA THR A 35 -8.65 -9.68 7.82
C THR A 35 -7.67 -9.07 6.83
N MET A 36 -7.44 -7.76 6.94
CA MET A 36 -6.47 -7.02 6.14
C MET A 36 -5.19 -6.74 6.94
N TYR A 37 -4.05 -7.27 6.47
CA TYR A 37 -2.73 -6.90 6.96
C TYR A 37 -2.33 -5.60 6.27
N ASN A 38 -2.37 -4.50 7.03
CA ASN A 38 -2.20 -3.14 6.51
C ASN A 38 -0.82 -2.58 6.87
N GLY A 39 0.09 -2.58 5.88
CA GLY A 39 1.39 -1.92 5.93
C GLY A 39 1.36 -0.47 5.44
N GLN A 40 0.22 -0.02 4.91
CA GLN A 40 0.01 1.36 4.46
C GLN A 40 -0.45 2.25 5.64
N HIS A 41 -0.47 3.57 5.43
CA HIS A 41 -0.91 4.54 6.44
C HIS A 41 -2.27 4.17 7.02
N LYS A 42 -2.38 4.38 8.34
CA LYS A 42 -3.56 4.01 9.14
C LYS A 42 -4.86 4.53 8.53
N GLU A 43 -4.85 5.80 8.17
CA GLU A 43 -6.02 6.55 7.70
C GLU A 43 -6.57 5.98 6.39
N ILE A 44 -5.69 5.47 5.51
CA ILE A 44 -6.07 4.86 4.24
C ILE A 44 -6.74 3.52 4.48
N GLY A 45 -6.12 2.65 5.28
CA GLY A 45 -6.71 1.35 5.63
C GLY A 45 -8.07 1.48 6.30
N GLU A 46 -8.22 2.43 7.23
CA GLU A 46 -9.50 2.71 7.91
C GLU A 46 -10.57 3.28 6.96
N ALA A 47 -10.17 4.14 5.99
CA ALA A 47 -11.08 4.66 4.97
C ALA A 47 -11.59 3.54 4.04
N ILE A 48 -10.71 2.64 3.61
CA ILE A 48 -11.06 1.45 2.82
C ILE A 48 -12.06 0.59 3.59
N ALA A 49 -11.73 0.20 4.82
CA ALA A 49 -12.58 -0.65 5.65
C ALA A 49 -13.98 -0.05 5.83
N LYS A 50 -14.05 1.22 6.24
CA LYS A 50 -15.31 1.93 6.46
C LYS A 50 -16.18 2.01 5.20
N ALA A 51 -15.57 2.39 4.06
CA ALA A 51 -16.32 2.56 2.82
C ALA A 51 -16.78 1.22 2.25
N TYR A 52 -15.94 0.19 2.30
CA TYR A 52 -16.30 -1.14 1.82
C TYR A 52 -17.38 -1.81 2.68
N GLU A 53 -17.28 -1.69 4.01
CA GLU A 53 -18.31 -2.18 4.94
C GLU A 53 -19.64 -1.47 4.71
N ALA A 54 -19.64 -0.15 4.54
CA ALA A 54 -20.87 0.60 4.24
C ALA A 54 -21.54 0.16 2.92
N LYS A 55 -20.73 -0.25 1.93
CA LYS A 55 -21.21 -0.71 0.61
C LYS A 55 -21.73 -2.14 0.62
N THR A 56 -21.05 -3.04 1.34
CA THR A 56 -21.22 -4.50 1.20
C THR A 56 -21.77 -5.19 2.45
N GLY A 57 -21.67 -4.54 3.60
CA GLY A 57 -21.93 -5.16 4.91
C GLY A 57 -20.78 -6.05 5.41
N ILE A 58 -19.69 -6.22 4.64
CA ILE A 58 -18.54 -7.03 5.02
C ILE A 58 -17.62 -6.20 5.91
N HIS A 59 -17.43 -6.64 7.15
CA HIS A 59 -16.50 -6.02 8.08
C HIS A 59 -15.05 -6.36 7.73
N ILE A 60 -14.12 -5.40 7.91
CA ILE A 60 -12.68 -5.59 7.69
C ILE A 60 -11.92 -5.36 9.00
N ASN A 61 -11.38 -6.43 9.56
CA ASN A 61 -10.42 -6.36 10.66
C ASN A 61 -9.05 -5.93 10.13
N ILE A 62 -8.52 -4.83 10.67
CA ILE A 62 -7.22 -4.30 10.25
C ILE A 62 -6.14 -4.70 11.26
N ARG A 63 -5.14 -5.45 10.80
CA ARG A 63 -3.88 -5.67 11.51
C ARG A 63 -2.81 -4.74 10.96
N LYS A 64 -2.29 -3.86 11.80
CA LYS A 64 -1.28 -2.85 11.45
C LYS A 64 0.13 -3.36 11.71
N GLY A 65 1.06 -2.96 10.84
CA GLY A 65 2.50 -3.23 10.96
C GLY A 65 3.24 -2.51 9.84
N SER A 66 4.56 -2.61 9.76
CA SER A 66 5.26 -2.24 8.53
C SER A 66 5.03 -3.30 7.46
N SER A 67 5.13 -2.92 6.19
CA SER A 67 4.94 -3.83 5.06
C SER A 67 5.83 -5.08 5.17
N ASN A 68 7.11 -4.89 5.51
CA ASN A 68 8.07 -5.98 5.67
C ASN A 68 7.72 -6.90 6.85
N GLN A 69 7.32 -6.34 8.01
CA GLN A 69 6.89 -7.14 9.17
C GLN A 69 5.68 -8.01 8.84
N LEU A 70 4.67 -7.43 8.18
CA LEU A 70 3.45 -8.16 7.82
C LEU A 70 3.70 -9.21 6.74
N ALA A 71 4.57 -8.95 5.78
CA ALA A 71 4.98 -9.93 4.79
C ALA A 71 5.75 -11.10 5.45
N SER A 72 6.72 -10.81 6.33
CA SER A 72 7.44 -11.84 7.10
C SER A 72 6.48 -12.67 7.93
N GLN A 73 5.48 -12.04 8.54
CA GLN A 73 4.46 -12.74 9.30
C GLN A 73 3.64 -13.70 8.43
N ILE A 74 3.22 -13.30 7.22
CA ILE A 74 2.52 -14.21 6.28
C ILE A 74 3.41 -15.39 5.90
N ILE A 75 4.72 -15.16 5.70
CA ILE A 75 5.69 -16.23 5.42
C ILE A 75 5.76 -17.23 6.59
N GLU A 76 5.86 -16.75 7.81
CA GLU A 76 5.91 -17.60 9.02
C GLU A 76 4.60 -18.35 9.26
N GLU A 77 3.46 -17.72 9.05
CA GLU A 77 2.12 -18.30 9.20
C GLU A 77 1.81 -19.33 8.12
N GLY A 78 2.31 -19.12 6.90
CA GLY A 78 2.13 -20.00 5.74
C GLY A 78 0.67 -20.33 5.47
N ALA A 79 0.33 -21.62 5.36
CA ALA A 79 -1.05 -22.06 5.13
C ALA A 79 -2.02 -21.79 6.29
N ARG A 80 -1.54 -21.35 7.44
CA ARG A 80 -2.34 -21.01 8.62
C ARG A 80 -2.59 -19.52 8.79
N SER A 81 -2.10 -18.70 7.84
CA SER A 81 -2.30 -17.25 7.92
C SER A 81 -3.79 -16.91 8.01
N PRO A 82 -4.19 -16.07 8.97
CA PRO A 82 -5.56 -15.57 9.07
C PRO A 82 -5.82 -14.38 8.13
N ALA A 83 -4.78 -13.91 7.42
CA ALA A 83 -4.91 -12.77 6.53
C ALA A 83 -5.67 -13.16 5.26
N ASP A 84 -6.62 -12.33 4.86
CA ASP A 84 -7.30 -12.43 3.57
C ASP A 84 -6.64 -11.53 2.53
N ILE A 85 -6.23 -10.32 2.95
CA ILE A 85 -5.58 -9.30 2.12
C ILE A 85 -4.30 -8.83 2.81
N ILE A 86 -3.25 -8.61 2.02
CA ILE A 86 -2.13 -7.75 2.40
C ILE A 86 -2.19 -6.47 1.57
N TYR A 87 -2.04 -5.31 2.23
CA TYR A 87 -1.94 -4.00 1.62
C TYR A 87 -0.66 -3.33 2.12
N THR A 88 0.25 -3.00 1.21
CA THR A 88 1.60 -2.50 1.51
C THR A 88 1.80 -1.08 1.00
N GLU A 89 2.72 -0.37 1.63
CA GLU A 89 3.16 0.95 1.17
C GLU A 89 4.11 0.83 -0.04
N GLU A 90 4.83 -0.29 -0.18
CA GLU A 90 5.83 -0.52 -1.24
C GLU A 90 5.67 -1.90 -1.90
N SER A 91 6.21 -2.06 -3.12
CA SER A 91 6.06 -3.28 -3.92
C SER A 91 7.00 -4.45 -3.55
N PRO A 92 8.23 -4.27 -3.03
CA PRO A 92 9.13 -5.39 -2.77
C PRO A 92 8.57 -6.50 -1.87
N PRO A 93 7.85 -6.20 -0.77
CA PRO A 93 7.22 -7.24 0.05
C PRO A 93 6.19 -8.07 -0.72
N LEU A 94 5.46 -7.45 -1.67
CA LEU A 94 4.47 -8.15 -2.51
C LEU A 94 5.16 -9.02 -3.57
N ASN A 95 6.26 -8.53 -4.16
CA ASN A 95 7.08 -9.33 -5.07
C ASN A 95 7.56 -10.60 -4.37
N ASN A 96 8.14 -10.47 -3.17
CA ASN A 96 8.61 -11.61 -2.38
C ASN A 96 7.49 -12.62 -2.07
N LEU A 97 6.35 -12.16 -1.58
CA LEU A 97 5.20 -13.03 -1.31
C LEU A 97 4.68 -13.71 -2.59
N GLY A 98 4.68 -13.00 -3.72
CA GLY A 98 4.29 -13.55 -5.02
C GLY A 98 5.25 -14.64 -5.52
N GLU A 99 6.55 -14.43 -5.40
CA GLU A 99 7.61 -15.39 -5.75
C GLU A 99 7.55 -16.64 -4.88
N LEU A 100 7.27 -16.49 -3.59
CA LEU A 100 7.06 -17.60 -2.66
C LEU A 100 5.72 -18.34 -2.86
N GLY A 101 4.86 -17.85 -3.77
CA GLY A 101 3.56 -18.46 -4.07
C GLY A 101 2.55 -18.33 -2.92
N LEU A 102 2.69 -17.33 -2.06
CA LEU A 102 1.82 -17.05 -0.90
C LEU A 102 0.65 -16.12 -1.23
N LEU A 103 0.64 -15.51 -2.42
CA LEU A 103 -0.49 -14.73 -2.93
C LEU A 103 -1.27 -15.52 -3.98
N ALA A 104 -2.58 -15.32 -4.01
CA ALA A 104 -3.46 -15.86 -5.04
C ALA A 104 -3.39 -15.00 -6.31
N LYS A 105 -3.63 -15.59 -7.47
CA LYS A 105 -3.78 -14.84 -8.72
C LYS A 105 -5.02 -13.93 -8.61
N ILE A 106 -4.87 -12.67 -9.02
CA ILE A 106 -5.97 -11.70 -9.06
C ILE A 106 -6.75 -11.89 -10.37
N ASP A 107 -8.06 -11.68 -10.30
CA ASP A 107 -8.94 -11.80 -11.45
C ASP A 107 -8.55 -10.82 -12.56
N ASP A 108 -8.51 -11.30 -13.81
CA ASP A 108 -8.14 -10.49 -14.96
C ASP A 108 -9.03 -9.25 -15.13
N ALA A 109 -10.30 -9.32 -14.75
CA ALA A 109 -11.22 -8.18 -14.76
C ALA A 109 -10.72 -7.04 -13.85
N THR A 110 -10.17 -7.37 -12.68
CA THR A 110 -9.55 -6.41 -11.75
C THR A 110 -8.27 -5.82 -12.32
N LEU A 111 -7.37 -6.68 -12.81
CA LEU A 111 -6.09 -6.25 -13.36
C LEU A 111 -6.25 -5.35 -14.59
N ASN A 112 -7.27 -5.58 -15.42
CA ASN A 112 -7.54 -4.80 -16.62
C ASN A 112 -7.96 -3.35 -16.34
N MET A 113 -8.37 -3.02 -15.11
CA MET A 113 -8.66 -1.64 -14.70
C MET A 113 -7.38 -0.79 -14.50
N LEU A 114 -6.22 -1.42 -14.38
CA LEU A 114 -4.96 -0.80 -14.02
C LEU A 114 -3.96 -0.81 -15.20
N PRO A 115 -3.01 0.14 -15.27
CA PRO A 115 -1.89 0.05 -16.20
C PRO A 115 -1.05 -1.20 -15.91
N LYS A 116 -0.60 -1.89 -16.96
CA LYS A 116 0.09 -3.17 -16.83
C LYS A 116 1.42 -3.09 -16.06
N GLU A 117 2.10 -1.96 -16.16
CA GLU A 117 3.37 -1.69 -15.47
C GLU A 117 3.23 -1.62 -13.95
N TYR A 118 2.00 -1.49 -13.42
CA TYR A 118 1.70 -1.46 -11.98
C TYR A 118 1.02 -2.73 -11.47
N VAL A 119 1.25 -3.83 -12.16
CA VAL A 119 0.76 -5.16 -11.79
C VAL A 119 1.96 -6.08 -11.60
N GLY A 120 1.94 -6.94 -10.58
CA GLY A 120 2.98 -7.93 -10.35
C GLY A 120 3.16 -8.87 -11.54
N ALA A 121 4.39 -9.26 -11.83
CA ALA A 121 4.74 -10.06 -13.01
C ALA A 121 3.88 -11.33 -13.19
N ASN A 122 3.46 -11.95 -12.07
CA ASN A 122 2.63 -13.16 -12.06
C ASN A 122 1.12 -12.86 -11.89
N GLY A 123 0.71 -11.60 -11.88
CA GLY A 123 -0.67 -11.19 -11.62
C GLY A 123 -1.17 -11.55 -10.21
N THR A 124 -0.27 -11.66 -9.23
CA THR A 124 -0.60 -12.04 -7.85
C THR A 124 -0.79 -10.86 -6.91
N TRP A 125 -0.37 -9.68 -7.34
CA TRP A 125 -0.62 -8.43 -6.65
C TRP A 125 -0.86 -7.31 -7.65
N MET A 126 -1.47 -6.23 -7.21
CA MET A 126 -1.79 -5.05 -8.00
C MET A 126 -1.37 -3.78 -7.31
N GLY A 127 -0.98 -2.77 -8.08
CA GLY A 127 -0.84 -1.39 -7.59
C GLY A 127 -2.20 -0.83 -7.18
N VAL A 128 -2.21 -0.05 -6.12
CA VAL A 128 -3.40 0.64 -5.62
C VAL A 128 -3.29 2.14 -5.88
N THR A 129 -2.21 2.78 -5.44
CA THR A 129 -1.91 4.18 -5.73
C THR A 129 -0.43 4.35 -6.04
N ALA A 130 -0.10 5.43 -6.74
CA ALA A 130 1.29 5.79 -7.03
C ALA A 130 1.70 7.09 -6.32
N ARG A 131 2.99 7.23 -6.08
CA ARG A 131 3.66 8.42 -5.59
C ARG A 131 5.04 8.51 -6.22
N THR A 132 5.63 9.69 -6.19
CA THR A 132 6.98 9.88 -6.74
C THR A 132 7.95 10.32 -5.67
N ARG A 133 9.19 9.87 -5.80
CA ARG A 133 10.32 10.44 -5.08
C ARG A 133 10.51 11.88 -5.53
N VAL A 134 10.91 12.74 -4.62
CA VAL A 134 11.18 14.15 -4.86
C VAL A 134 12.27 14.63 -3.91
N VAL A 135 12.87 15.76 -4.24
CA VAL A 135 13.60 16.59 -3.30
C VAL A 135 12.64 17.66 -2.77
N VAL A 136 12.55 17.82 -1.46
CA VAL A 136 11.95 19.02 -0.87
C VAL A 136 13.06 19.91 -0.35
N TYR A 137 13.06 21.18 -0.74
CA TYR A 137 14.11 22.11 -0.38
C TYR A 137 13.57 23.42 0.24
N ASN A 138 14.41 24.12 0.98
CA ASN A 138 14.08 25.42 1.55
C ASN A 138 14.69 26.54 0.68
N PRO A 139 13.86 27.34 -0.04
CA PRO A 139 14.36 28.39 -0.94
C PRO A 139 15.04 29.57 -0.22
N LYS A 140 14.97 29.63 1.12
CA LYS A 140 15.75 30.57 1.92
C LYS A 140 17.21 30.12 2.13
N LYS A 141 17.52 28.86 1.81
CA LYS A 141 18.83 28.21 1.99
C LYS A 141 19.59 27.98 0.69
N ILE A 142 18.87 27.82 -0.42
CA ILE A 142 19.45 27.56 -1.74
C ILE A 142 18.47 28.01 -2.83
N ASP A 143 18.99 28.61 -3.90
CA ASP A 143 18.21 28.88 -5.09
C ASP A 143 17.96 27.59 -5.86
N GLU A 144 16.78 27.45 -6.48
CA GLU A 144 16.41 26.26 -7.25
C GLU A 144 17.40 25.91 -8.37
N LYS A 145 17.95 26.92 -9.04
CA LYS A 145 18.96 26.78 -10.11
C LYS A 145 20.29 26.17 -9.66
N ASP A 146 20.56 26.22 -8.33
CA ASP A 146 21.80 25.72 -7.72
C ASP A 146 21.60 24.31 -7.11
N LEU A 147 20.38 23.74 -7.22
CA LEU A 147 20.11 22.37 -6.82
C LEU A 147 20.71 21.37 -7.83
N PRO A 148 21.22 20.22 -7.36
CA PRO A 148 21.64 19.14 -8.23
C PRO A 148 20.50 18.67 -9.14
N THR A 149 20.83 18.23 -10.35
CA THR A 149 19.88 17.65 -11.30
C THR A 149 19.75 16.14 -11.18
N THR A 150 20.62 15.48 -10.43
CA THR A 150 20.57 14.04 -10.11
C THR A 150 20.60 13.80 -8.61
N VAL A 151 19.94 12.73 -8.17
CA VAL A 151 19.95 12.33 -6.76
C VAL A 151 21.34 11.92 -6.28
N MET A 152 22.21 11.49 -7.18
CA MET A 152 23.57 11.05 -6.87
C MET A 152 24.40 12.18 -6.26
N ASP A 153 24.25 13.42 -6.75
CA ASP A 153 25.03 14.57 -6.30
C ASP A 153 24.64 15.07 -4.89
N PHE A 154 23.55 14.57 -4.29
CA PHE A 154 23.19 14.90 -2.89
C PHE A 154 24.04 14.15 -1.86
N SER A 155 24.89 13.23 -2.27
CA SER A 155 25.79 12.46 -1.39
C SER A 155 27.21 13.04 -1.28
N GLY A 156 27.50 14.15 -1.96
CA GLY A 156 28.80 14.81 -1.94
C GLY A 156 29.08 15.63 -0.67
N PRO A 157 30.36 15.97 -0.41
CA PRO A 157 30.77 16.76 0.76
C PRO A 157 30.16 18.17 0.79
N GLU A 158 29.75 18.73 -0.34
CA GLU A 158 29.07 20.03 -0.43
C GLU A 158 27.67 19.99 0.22
N TRP A 159 27.13 18.78 0.47
CA TRP A 159 25.88 18.54 1.17
C TRP A 159 26.06 18.20 2.65
N ASP A 160 27.27 18.34 3.22
CA ASP A 160 27.55 18.06 4.63
C ASP A 160 26.59 18.81 5.56
N GLY A 161 25.80 18.04 6.31
CA GLY A 161 24.76 18.54 7.20
C GLY A 161 23.58 19.24 6.53
N ARG A 162 23.50 19.23 5.18
CA ARG A 162 22.52 19.98 4.39
C ARG A 162 21.39 19.12 3.80
N VAL A 163 21.60 17.82 3.60
CA VAL A 163 20.58 16.90 3.09
C VAL A 163 20.08 15.96 4.17
N GLY A 164 18.78 15.79 4.26
CA GLY A 164 18.11 14.85 5.15
C GLY A 164 17.55 13.64 4.40
N TYR A 165 17.58 12.47 5.03
CA TYR A 165 17.00 11.24 4.49
C TYR A 165 16.59 10.26 5.59
N VAL A 166 15.85 9.19 5.23
CA VAL A 166 15.34 8.17 6.17
C VAL A 166 15.72 6.78 5.64
N PRO A 167 16.86 6.21 6.06
CA PRO A 167 17.33 4.92 5.53
C PRO A 167 16.35 3.76 5.81
N THR A 168 15.64 3.78 6.92
CA THR A 168 14.65 2.75 7.29
C THR A 168 13.32 2.86 6.55
N SER A 169 13.15 3.87 5.68
CA SER A 169 11.94 4.05 4.87
C SER A 169 11.94 3.09 3.67
N GLY A 170 10.87 2.32 3.48
CA GLY A 170 10.72 1.45 2.31
C GLY A 170 10.90 2.22 0.98
N ALA A 171 10.40 3.45 0.89
CA ALA A 171 10.57 4.29 -0.29
C ALA A 171 12.04 4.71 -0.54
N PHE A 172 12.86 4.85 0.51
CA PHE A 172 14.30 5.07 0.34
C PHE A 172 14.99 3.79 -0.15
N GLN A 173 14.60 2.64 0.39
CA GLN A 173 15.10 1.32 -0.05
C GLN A 173 14.73 1.04 -1.52
N GLU A 174 13.49 1.33 -1.93
CA GLU A 174 13.10 1.26 -3.36
C GLU A 174 13.97 2.18 -4.24
N GLN A 175 14.30 3.38 -3.77
CA GLN A 175 15.20 4.29 -4.48
C GLN A 175 16.62 3.72 -4.57
N ALA A 176 17.16 3.13 -3.50
CA ALA A 176 18.46 2.47 -3.52
C ALA A 176 18.48 1.29 -4.51
N VAL A 177 17.41 0.49 -4.57
CA VAL A 177 17.25 -0.56 -5.61
C VAL A 177 17.27 0.04 -7.02
N ALA A 178 16.56 1.14 -7.24
CA ALA A 178 16.54 1.80 -8.55
C ALA A 178 17.94 2.28 -8.95
N ILE A 179 18.68 2.90 -8.03
CA ILE A 179 20.08 3.33 -8.26
C ILE A 179 20.94 2.10 -8.57
N LEU A 180 20.82 1.02 -7.81
CA LEU A 180 21.56 -0.23 -8.02
C LEU A 180 21.34 -0.80 -9.43
N LYS A 181 20.11 -0.81 -9.90
CA LYS A 181 19.75 -1.29 -11.24
C LYS A 181 20.21 -0.37 -12.36
N MET A 182 20.24 0.94 -12.13
CA MET A 182 20.62 1.94 -13.13
C MET A 182 22.12 2.14 -13.23
N HIS A 183 22.81 2.15 -12.10
CA HIS A 183 24.20 2.58 -11.99
C HIS A 183 25.16 1.49 -11.47
N GLY A 184 24.61 0.35 -11.00
CA GLY A 184 25.39 -0.76 -10.47
C GLY A 184 25.79 -0.60 -9.00
N ARG A 185 26.39 -1.67 -8.45
CA ARG A 185 26.68 -1.79 -7.01
C ARG A 185 27.67 -0.70 -6.53
N GLU A 186 28.76 -0.49 -7.25
CA GLU A 186 29.82 0.45 -6.87
C GLU A 186 29.28 1.89 -6.69
N ALA A 187 28.53 2.40 -7.69
CA ALA A 187 27.93 3.73 -7.63
C ALA A 187 26.87 3.85 -6.51
N THR A 188 26.13 2.77 -6.23
CA THR A 188 25.17 2.75 -5.14
C THR A 188 25.86 2.79 -3.79
N GLU A 189 26.95 2.03 -3.63
CA GLU A 189 27.77 2.02 -2.42
C GLU A 189 28.39 3.39 -2.16
N GLU A 190 28.92 4.04 -3.19
CA GLU A 190 29.43 5.41 -3.10
C GLU A 190 28.34 6.39 -2.65
N TRP A 191 27.16 6.34 -3.27
CA TRP A 191 26.03 7.19 -2.93
C TRP A 191 25.56 7.00 -1.47
N LEU A 192 25.36 5.75 -1.03
CA LEU A 192 24.96 5.44 0.34
C LEU A 192 26.02 5.83 1.36
N THR A 193 27.29 5.58 1.06
CA THR A 193 28.44 5.95 1.91
C THR A 193 28.55 7.47 2.03
N GLY A 194 28.37 8.20 0.94
CA GLY A 194 28.36 9.66 0.94
C GLY A 194 27.19 10.22 1.76
N LEU A 195 25.98 9.69 1.60
CA LEU A 195 24.84 10.08 2.44
C LEU A 195 25.09 9.78 3.92
N LYS A 196 25.71 8.63 4.25
CA LYS A 196 26.08 8.30 5.63
C LYS A 196 27.11 9.30 6.20
N ALA A 197 28.09 9.70 5.40
CA ALA A 197 29.15 10.60 5.82
C ALA A 197 28.68 12.05 5.97
N PHE A 198 27.86 12.53 5.05
CA PHE A 198 27.53 13.96 4.90
C PHE A 198 26.05 14.28 5.14
N GLY A 199 25.14 13.33 5.01
CA GLY A 199 23.70 13.56 5.23
C GLY A 199 23.29 13.46 6.70
N LYS A 200 22.06 13.90 6.99
CA LYS A 200 21.40 13.74 8.29
C LYS A 200 20.31 12.70 8.21
N THR A 201 20.37 11.69 9.07
CA THR A 201 19.30 10.69 9.20
C THR A 201 18.18 11.17 10.10
N TYR A 202 16.96 10.77 9.77
CA TYR A 202 15.75 11.04 10.55
C TYR A 202 14.97 9.74 10.82
N THR A 203 14.15 9.77 11.86
CA THR A 203 13.34 8.60 12.28
C THR A 203 12.16 8.32 11.36
N ASN A 204 11.67 9.33 10.63
CA ASN A 204 10.61 9.20 9.63
C ASN A 204 10.58 10.41 8.69
N ASN A 205 9.92 10.23 7.53
CA ASN A 205 9.87 11.24 6.47
C ASN A 205 9.20 12.56 6.89
N MET A 206 8.16 12.52 7.73
CA MET A 206 7.50 13.74 8.20
C MET A 206 8.41 14.56 9.13
N VAL A 207 9.22 13.91 9.96
CA VAL A 207 10.23 14.59 10.79
C VAL A 207 11.30 15.23 9.91
N ALA A 208 11.80 14.52 8.90
CA ALA A 208 12.76 15.05 7.94
C ALA A 208 12.20 16.26 7.18
N LEU A 209 10.96 16.18 6.71
CA LEU A 209 10.29 17.30 6.04
C LEU A 209 10.13 18.54 6.94
N LYS A 210 9.72 18.33 8.20
CA LYS A 210 9.62 19.42 9.19
C LYS A 210 10.98 20.07 9.50
N ALA A 211 12.08 19.34 9.35
CA ALA A 211 13.44 19.88 9.50
C ALA A 211 13.80 20.83 8.34
N VAL A 212 13.43 20.51 7.09
CA VAL A 212 13.58 21.43 5.96
C VAL A 212 12.74 22.69 6.18
N GLU A 213 11.49 22.53 6.59
CA GLU A 213 10.57 23.64 6.81
C GLU A 213 11.09 24.61 7.88
N LYS A 214 11.74 24.11 8.92
CA LYS A 214 12.43 24.92 9.94
C LYS A 214 13.79 25.46 9.50
N GLY A 215 14.32 25.01 8.35
CA GLY A 215 15.65 25.36 7.88
C GLY A 215 16.79 24.68 8.64
N GLU A 216 16.54 23.55 9.31
CA GLU A 216 17.56 22.73 9.97
C GLU A 216 18.47 22.04 8.94
N VAL A 217 17.88 21.62 7.80
CA VAL A 217 18.60 21.15 6.61
C VAL A 217 18.14 21.94 5.39
N THR A 218 18.92 21.90 4.32
CA THR A 218 18.62 22.61 3.07
C THR A 218 17.61 21.84 2.23
N ALA A 219 17.74 20.52 2.17
CA ALA A 219 16.92 19.64 1.36
C ALA A 219 16.65 18.30 2.07
N VAL A 220 15.65 17.57 1.61
CA VAL A 220 15.33 16.21 2.07
C VAL A 220 14.85 15.34 0.91
N LEU A 221 15.25 14.06 0.92
CA LEU A 221 14.84 13.05 -0.06
C LEU A 221 13.63 12.30 0.46
N VAL A 222 12.44 12.60 -0.06
CA VAL A 222 11.16 12.03 0.42
C VAL A 222 10.20 11.73 -0.73
N ASN A 223 9.02 11.21 -0.42
CA ASN A 223 7.91 11.13 -1.37
C ASN A 223 7.10 12.43 -1.37
N ASN A 224 6.55 12.78 -2.53
CA ASN A 224 5.82 14.02 -2.76
C ASN A 224 4.62 14.20 -1.82
N TYR A 225 3.89 13.13 -1.50
CA TYR A 225 2.66 13.21 -0.70
C TYR A 225 2.89 13.74 0.73
N TYR A 226 4.09 13.59 1.29
CA TYR A 226 4.41 14.17 2.62
C TYR A 226 4.35 15.69 2.60
N TRP A 227 4.82 16.31 1.51
CA TRP A 227 4.78 17.76 1.36
C TRP A 227 3.34 18.26 1.25
N TYR A 228 2.51 17.62 0.43
CA TYR A 228 1.09 17.96 0.30
C TYR A 228 0.31 17.70 1.60
N ALA A 229 0.66 16.66 2.36
CA ALA A 229 0.06 16.40 3.67
C ALA A 229 0.39 17.50 4.67
N LEU A 230 1.65 17.96 4.71
CA LEU A 230 2.08 19.05 5.59
C LEU A 230 1.46 20.40 5.18
N GLU A 231 1.37 20.66 3.85
CA GLU A 231 0.71 21.85 3.33
C GLU A 231 -0.77 21.91 3.74
N ARG A 232 -1.47 20.79 3.67
CA ARG A 232 -2.86 20.69 4.11
C ARG A 232 -3.01 20.91 5.63
N GLU A 233 -2.03 20.41 6.43
CA GLU A 233 -2.03 20.59 7.89
C GLU A 233 -1.79 22.06 8.28
N ARG A 234 -0.86 22.75 7.59
CA ARG A 234 -0.33 24.06 8.04
C ARG A 234 -0.70 25.24 7.14
N GLY A 235 -1.25 24.99 5.97
CA GLY A 235 -1.40 25.99 4.92
C GLY A 235 -0.10 26.18 4.14
N LYS A 236 0.19 27.42 3.73
CA LYS A 236 1.38 27.73 2.92
C LYS A 236 2.67 27.35 3.65
N LEU A 237 3.51 26.58 2.95
CA LEU A 237 4.85 26.18 3.40
C LEU A 237 5.93 27.12 2.85
N ASP A 238 7.05 27.21 3.58
CA ASP A 238 8.27 27.86 3.10
C ASP A 238 9.05 26.95 2.13
N SER A 239 9.01 25.65 2.33
CA SER A 239 9.66 24.64 1.46
C SER A 239 8.93 24.46 0.14
N LYS A 240 9.64 23.92 -0.86
CA LYS A 240 9.13 23.62 -2.20
C LYS A 240 9.52 22.22 -2.64
N LEU A 241 8.68 21.65 -3.52
CA LEU A 241 8.99 20.42 -4.26
C LEU A 241 9.96 20.73 -5.41
N TYR A 242 10.95 19.86 -5.59
CA TYR A 242 11.87 19.89 -6.71
C TYR A 242 11.94 18.51 -7.36
N TYR A 243 11.71 18.46 -8.66
CA TYR A 243 11.81 17.26 -9.48
C TYR A 243 13.16 17.29 -10.22
N LEU A 244 13.89 16.20 -10.14
CA LEU A 244 15.20 16.05 -10.75
C LEU A 244 15.11 15.90 -12.28
N ALA A 245 16.22 15.71 -12.97
CA ALA A 245 16.24 15.51 -14.41
C ALA A 245 15.37 14.31 -14.84
N ASP A 246 14.87 14.36 -16.07
CA ASP A 246 14.06 13.28 -16.64
C ASP A 246 14.80 11.93 -16.57
N GLY A 247 14.14 10.92 -16.04
CA GLY A 247 14.71 9.59 -15.90
C GLY A 247 15.66 9.39 -14.71
N ASP A 248 15.83 10.37 -13.84
CA ASP A 248 16.65 10.24 -12.63
C ASP A 248 15.98 9.34 -11.58
N ALA A 249 16.79 8.55 -10.85
CA ALA A 249 16.30 7.69 -9.77
C ALA A 249 15.63 8.49 -8.63
N GLY A 250 15.92 9.77 -8.51
CA GLY A 250 15.28 10.67 -7.57
C GLY A 250 13.85 11.09 -7.94
N ASN A 251 13.38 10.74 -9.15
CA ASN A 251 11.99 10.86 -9.58
C ASN A 251 11.29 9.50 -9.65
N LEU A 252 11.84 8.45 -9.00
CA LEU A 252 11.25 7.12 -9.02
C LEU A 252 9.76 7.17 -8.65
N VAL A 253 8.93 6.62 -9.50
CA VAL A 253 7.52 6.37 -9.17
C VAL A 253 7.44 5.04 -8.44
N THR A 254 6.97 5.11 -7.21
CA THR A 254 6.71 3.94 -6.36
C THR A 254 5.21 3.75 -6.19
N ILE A 255 4.80 2.57 -5.79
CA ILE A 255 3.38 2.25 -5.63
C ILE A 255 3.09 1.65 -4.26
N SER A 256 1.90 1.93 -3.75
CA SER A 256 1.28 1.04 -2.79
C SER A 256 0.60 -0.10 -3.53
N GLY A 257 0.57 -1.27 -2.94
CA GLY A 257 -0.01 -2.42 -3.62
C GLY A 257 -0.75 -3.35 -2.68
N ALA A 258 -1.64 -4.18 -3.25
CA ALA A 258 -2.41 -5.15 -2.51
C ALA A 258 -2.46 -6.50 -3.22
N GLY A 259 -2.58 -7.57 -2.43
CA GLY A 259 -2.75 -8.93 -2.92
C GLY A 259 -3.63 -9.76 -2.00
N ALA A 260 -4.34 -10.74 -2.57
CA ALA A 260 -5.09 -11.71 -1.78
C ALA A 260 -4.15 -12.81 -1.28
N VAL A 261 -4.18 -13.08 0.02
CA VAL A 261 -3.36 -14.14 0.61
C VAL A 261 -3.91 -15.50 0.20
N LYS A 262 -3.05 -16.38 -0.30
CA LYS A 262 -3.48 -17.70 -0.83
C LYS A 262 -4.14 -18.58 0.22
N ALA A 263 -3.78 -18.42 1.49
CA ALA A 263 -4.36 -19.14 2.62
C ALA A 263 -5.72 -18.59 3.09
N SER A 264 -6.21 -17.50 2.48
CA SER A 264 -7.50 -16.89 2.83
C SER A 264 -8.63 -17.91 2.87
N LYS A 265 -9.48 -17.81 3.89
CA LYS A 265 -10.71 -18.60 4.01
C LYS A 265 -11.88 -17.97 3.27
N HIS A 266 -11.71 -16.74 2.80
CA HIS A 266 -12.71 -15.94 2.09
C HIS A 266 -12.17 -15.46 0.71
N PRO A 267 -11.71 -16.39 -0.16
CA PRO A 267 -11.02 -16.00 -1.39
C PRO A 267 -11.88 -15.18 -2.35
N LYS A 268 -13.19 -15.41 -2.38
CA LYS A 268 -14.12 -14.65 -3.23
C LYS A 268 -14.29 -13.21 -2.74
N GLU A 269 -14.46 -13.04 -1.45
CA GLU A 269 -14.61 -11.73 -0.82
C GLU A 269 -13.31 -10.94 -0.85
N ALA A 270 -12.17 -11.62 -0.72
CA ALA A 270 -10.84 -11.01 -0.92
C ALA A 270 -10.67 -10.49 -2.35
N GLN A 271 -11.03 -11.26 -3.38
CA GLN A 271 -11.02 -10.80 -4.78
C GLN A 271 -12.00 -9.63 -5.00
N ALA A 272 -13.20 -9.69 -4.39
CA ALA A 272 -14.16 -8.59 -4.49
C ALA A 272 -13.66 -7.29 -3.85
N LEU A 273 -12.93 -7.37 -2.72
CA LEU A 273 -12.30 -6.21 -2.11
C LEU A 273 -11.20 -5.62 -3.01
N LEU A 274 -10.33 -6.47 -3.59
CA LEU A 274 -9.30 -6.01 -4.54
C LEU A 274 -9.94 -5.35 -5.77
N ASN A 275 -11.01 -5.95 -6.31
CA ASN A 275 -11.75 -5.38 -7.42
C ASN A 275 -12.31 -3.98 -7.08
N TRP A 276 -12.90 -3.83 -5.90
CA TRP A 276 -13.39 -2.52 -5.45
C TRP A 276 -12.24 -1.52 -5.24
N MET A 277 -11.12 -1.93 -4.64
CA MET A 277 -9.95 -1.06 -4.46
C MET A 277 -9.38 -0.57 -5.80
N ALA A 278 -9.47 -1.39 -6.87
CA ALA A 278 -9.05 -1.03 -8.22
C ALA A 278 -10.11 -0.19 -8.98
N SER A 279 -11.36 -0.20 -8.56
CA SER A 279 -12.45 0.53 -9.21
C SER A 279 -12.33 2.05 -9.03
N GLU A 280 -13.00 2.82 -9.89
CA GLU A 280 -13.05 4.29 -9.78
C GLU A 280 -13.57 4.74 -8.39
N GLU A 281 -14.59 4.05 -7.85
CA GLU A 281 -15.16 4.35 -6.53
C GLU A 281 -14.15 4.13 -5.41
N GLY A 282 -13.49 2.97 -5.38
CA GLY A 282 -12.46 2.65 -4.38
C GLY A 282 -11.27 3.60 -4.48
N GLN A 283 -10.81 3.89 -5.70
CA GLN A 283 -9.73 4.83 -5.94
C GLN A 283 -10.05 6.25 -5.46
N ARG A 284 -11.28 6.73 -5.63
CA ARG A 284 -11.72 8.03 -5.09
C ARG A 284 -11.63 8.07 -3.57
N VAL A 285 -12.12 7.04 -2.88
CA VAL A 285 -12.03 6.92 -1.41
C VAL A 285 -10.58 6.97 -0.95
N ILE A 286 -9.70 6.21 -1.60
CA ILE A 286 -8.29 6.10 -1.22
C ILE A 286 -7.56 7.43 -1.46
N THR A 287 -7.69 8.03 -2.65
CA THR A 287 -6.97 9.25 -3.02
C THR A 287 -7.51 10.51 -2.35
N GLN A 288 -8.76 10.50 -1.87
CA GLN A 288 -9.26 11.57 -0.99
C GLN A 288 -8.58 11.59 0.38
N THR A 289 -8.05 10.45 0.84
CA THR A 289 -7.38 10.32 2.14
C THR A 289 -5.92 10.74 2.06
N THR A 290 -5.28 10.56 0.90
CA THR A 290 -3.86 10.85 0.68
C THR A 290 -3.65 11.71 -0.57
N ALA A 291 -2.46 12.33 -0.70
CA ALA A 291 -2.03 13.03 -1.90
C ALA A 291 -1.21 12.09 -2.81
N GLU A 292 -1.79 10.93 -3.13
CA GLU A 292 -1.23 9.96 -4.05
C GLU A 292 -2.03 9.93 -5.37
N TYR A 293 -1.43 9.39 -6.41
CA TYR A 293 -2.05 9.28 -7.74
C TYR A 293 -2.93 8.04 -7.81
N PRO A 294 -4.17 8.15 -8.34
CA PRO A 294 -4.97 6.98 -8.64
C PRO A 294 -4.33 6.16 -9.78
N LEU A 295 -4.47 4.84 -9.70
CA LEU A 295 -3.99 3.92 -10.75
C LEU A 295 -5.12 3.37 -11.63
N HIS A 296 -6.38 3.63 -11.32
CA HIS A 296 -7.47 3.29 -12.25
C HIS A 296 -7.31 4.06 -13.54
N LYS A 297 -7.34 3.35 -14.67
CA LYS A 297 -7.17 3.95 -16.00
C LYS A 297 -8.16 5.10 -16.25
N GLY A 298 -7.63 6.22 -16.71
CA GLY A 298 -8.41 7.41 -17.01
C GLY A 298 -8.75 8.31 -15.82
N MET A 299 -8.39 7.92 -14.59
CA MET A 299 -8.51 8.81 -13.43
C MET A 299 -7.33 9.77 -13.33
N VAL A 300 -7.63 10.98 -12.90
CA VAL A 300 -6.64 12.02 -12.59
C VAL A 300 -6.79 12.42 -11.12
N SER A 301 -5.69 12.74 -10.47
CA SER A 301 -5.74 13.27 -9.09
C SER A 301 -6.36 14.66 -9.07
N ASP A 302 -7.29 14.87 -8.16
CA ASP A 302 -7.92 16.18 -7.88
C ASP A 302 -7.21 16.95 -6.75
N ARG A 303 -6.02 16.50 -6.34
CA ARG A 303 -5.27 17.01 -5.18
C ARG A 303 -4.24 18.09 -5.52
N GLY A 304 -4.25 18.61 -6.76
CA GLY A 304 -3.27 19.63 -7.19
C GLY A 304 -1.85 19.09 -7.37
N LEU A 305 -1.70 17.77 -7.54
CA LEU A 305 -0.42 17.14 -7.82
C LEU A 305 0.09 17.55 -9.21
N LYS A 306 1.41 17.53 -9.41
CA LYS A 306 1.98 17.60 -10.75
C LYS A 306 1.35 16.51 -11.61
N PRO A 307 0.92 16.78 -12.86
CA PRO A 307 0.33 15.76 -13.73
C PRO A 307 1.20 14.50 -13.81
N PHE A 308 0.56 13.32 -13.72
CA PHE A 308 1.30 12.05 -13.64
C PHE A 308 2.20 11.82 -14.86
N GLU A 309 1.74 12.17 -16.04
CA GLU A 309 2.46 12.11 -17.30
C GLU A 309 3.67 13.06 -17.39
N GLU A 310 3.76 14.05 -16.49
CA GLU A 310 4.86 14.99 -16.40
C GLU A 310 5.95 14.58 -15.39
N LEU A 311 5.76 13.47 -14.68
CA LEU A 311 6.71 13.03 -13.65
C LEU A 311 8.06 12.57 -14.21
N ARG A 312 8.08 12.05 -15.45
CA ARG A 312 9.29 11.58 -16.12
C ARG A 312 10.18 10.66 -15.26
N PRO A 313 9.62 9.58 -14.69
CA PRO A 313 10.40 8.66 -13.85
C PRO A 313 11.45 7.88 -14.67
N PRO A 314 12.42 7.22 -14.00
CA PRO A 314 13.26 6.23 -14.64
C PRO A 314 12.40 5.08 -15.19
N LYS A 315 12.92 4.38 -16.21
CA LYS A 315 12.27 3.23 -16.82
C LYS A 315 12.45 1.97 -15.98
N ILE A 316 11.94 2.02 -14.76
CA ILE A 316 11.94 0.93 -13.78
C ILE A 316 10.51 0.75 -13.30
N SER A 317 9.94 -0.44 -13.53
CA SER A 317 8.61 -0.78 -13.00
C SER A 317 8.72 -1.26 -11.55
N PRO A 318 7.63 -1.22 -10.78
CA PRO A 318 7.60 -1.79 -9.42
C PRO A 318 7.96 -3.29 -9.37
N ALA A 319 7.65 -4.04 -10.43
CA ALA A 319 8.04 -5.45 -10.54
C ALA A 319 9.57 -5.60 -10.71
N ASP A 320 10.22 -4.65 -11.39
CA ASP A 320 11.67 -4.66 -11.57
C ASP A 320 12.44 -4.40 -10.26
N LEU A 321 11.80 -3.80 -9.25
CA LEU A 321 12.42 -3.57 -7.93
C LEU A 321 12.70 -4.88 -7.16
N GLY A 322 12.09 -6.01 -7.58
CA GLY A 322 12.29 -7.31 -6.95
C GLY A 322 11.89 -7.28 -5.46
N ASN A 323 12.62 -8.04 -4.63
CA ASN A 323 12.39 -8.09 -3.18
C ASN A 323 13.24 -7.08 -2.37
N ALA A 324 14.03 -6.24 -3.04
CA ALA A 324 14.93 -5.24 -2.47
C ALA A 324 16.09 -5.80 -1.61
N GLU A 325 16.30 -7.11 -1.57
CA GLU A 325 17.24 -7.78 -0.68
C GLU A 325 18.68 -7.27 -0.84
N GLU A 326 19.17 -7.17 -2.08
CA GLU A 326 20.54 -6.72 -2.38
C GLU A 326 20.82 -5.29 -1.91
N ALA A 327 19.86 -4.37 -2.08
CA ALA A 327 20.01 -3.00 -1.61
C ALA A 327 19.96 -2.92 -0.07
N ILE A 328 19.10 -3.69 0.56
CA ILE A 328 19.00 -3.77 2.03
C ILE A 328 20.27 -4.37 2.63
N GLU A 329 20.85 -5.38 2.01
CA GLU A 329 22.14 -5.95 2.43
C GLU A 329 23.25 -4.92 2.33
N LEU A 330 23.32 -4.18 1.22
CA LEU A 330 24.29 -3.11 1.04
C LEU A 330 24.15 -2.00 2.10
N GLU A 331 22.93 -1.59 2.43
CA GLU A 331 22.68 -0.63 3.50
C GLU A 331 23.17 -1.15 4.87
N ARG A 332 23.04 -2.46 5.15
CA ARG A 332 23.57 -3.09 6.37
C ARG A 332 25.09 -3.17 6.36
N GLU A 333 25.70 -3.58 5.26
CA GLU A 333 27.17 -3.63 5.10
C GLU A 333 27.81 -2.26 5.37
N ILE A 334 27.18 -1.20 4.90
CA ILE A 334 27.62 0.18 5.12
C ILE A 334 27.27 0.65 6.55
N GLY A 335 26.35 -0.01 7.25
CA GLY A 335 25.88 0.33 8.60
C GLY A 335 24.95 1.54 8.61
N LEU A 336 24.04 1.61 7.64
CA LEU A 336 22.89 2.52 7.62
C LEU A 336 21.66 1.93 8.31
N LEU A 337 21.57 0.59 8.36
CA LEU A 337 20.52 -0.17 9.03
C LEU A 337 21.08 -0.94 10.22
#